data_636f962a08c6445909ba10b813c7c31f
#
_entry.id   636f962a08c6445909ba10b813c7c31f
#
_cell.length_a   1.000
_cell.length_b   1.000
_cell.length_c   1.000
_cell.angle_alpha   90.00
_cell.angle_beta   90.00
_cell.angle_gamma   90.00
#
_symmetry.space_group_name_H-M   'P 1'
#
loop_
_entity.id
_entity.type
_entity.pdbx_description
1 polymer ?
#
loop_
_entity_poly.entity_id
_entity_poly.type
_entity_poly.pdbx_seq_one_letter_code
_entity_poly.pdbx_strand_id
1 'polypeptide(L)'
;DLEFAVNHISADMKNRSVINKWYAYGMMARIALHEASFRKYHDELGLQVSAEHFYKIAINACEKIMETHLFSIDKRGGIDNAYENLFISNNLGDSPEILLFKDFDDKQNIKHDAARRVFSYVSSLSRSLMENYEYIKNGKAIPFTSVPDYDKMSMPETFKNRDPRYKQTFMYPGYIR
;
A
#
# COMPACT_ATOMS: atom_id res chain seq x y z
N ASP A 1 -0.47 -21.94 10.44
CA ASP A 1 -0.48 -22.17 8.98
C ASP A 1 0.61 -21.36 8.25
N LEU A 2 0.73 -20.04 8.47
CA LEU A 2 1.74 -19.22 7.77
C LEU A 2 3.17 -19.56 8.17
N GLU A 3 3.43 -19.94 9.42
CA GLU A 3 4.75 -20.45 9.86
C GLU A 3 5.13 -21.73 9.11
N PHE A 4 4.18 -22.61 8.89
CA PHE A 4 4.39 -23.79 8.05
C PHE A 4 4.69 -23.37 6.60
N ALA A 5 3.89 -22.44 6.05
CA ALA A 5 4.04 -21.97 4.68
C ALA A 5 5.43 -21.37 4.41
N VAL A 6 5.94 -20.48 5.26
CA VAL A 6 7.26 -19.86 5.06
C VAL A 6 8.42 -20.85 5.14
N ASN A 7 8.21 -22.02 5.74
CA ASN A 7 9.22 -23.07 5.81
C ASN A 7 9.16 -24.07 4.65
N HIS A 8 8.05 -24.13 3.91
CA HIS A 8 7.81 -25.16 2.89
C HIS A 8 7.57 -24.62 1.48
N ILE A 9 7.20 -23.35 1.33
CA ILE A 9 6.99 -22.74 0.01
C ILE A 9 8.33 -22.29 -0.58
N SER A 10 8.44 -22.40 -1.91
CA SER A 10 9.62 -21.99 -2.66
C SER A 10 9.95 -20.50 -2.48
N ALA A 11 11.23 -20.19 -2.37
CA ALA A 11 11.77 -18.83 -2.39
C ALA A 11 12.03 -18.31 -3.82
N ASP A 12 11.74 -19.10 -4.85
CA ASP A 12 11.98 -18.72 -6.26
C ASP A 12 11.07 -17.55 -6.66
N MET A 13 11.67 -16.53 -7.26
CA MET A 13 11.02 -15.29 -7.70
C MET A 13 10.94 -15.16 -9.24
N LYS A 14 11.24 -16.22 -10.00
CA LYS A 14 11.19 -16.17 -11.48
C LYS A 14 9.80 -15.85 -12.00
N ASN A 15 8.77 -16.34 -11.30
CA ASN A 15 7.39 -16.01 -11.63
C ASN A 15 6.66 -15.48 -10.38
N ARG A 16 6.50 -14.17 -10.31
CA ARG A 16 5.84 -13.49 -9.20
C ARG A 16 4.30 -13.56 -9.26
N SER A 17 3.71 -14.19 -10.26
CA SER A 17 2.27 -14.48 -10.28
C SER A 17 1.94 -15.79 -9.54
N VAL A 18 2.95 -16.53 -9.08
CA VAL A 18 2.82 -17.73 -8.25
C VAL A 18 3.15 -17.42 -6.80
N ILE A 19 2.35 -17.98 -5.89
CA ILE A 19 2.56 -17.82 -4.44
C ILE A 19 3.99 -18.31 -4.10
N ASN A 20 4.73 -17.45 -3.40
CA ASN A 20 6.11 -17.68 -3.02
C ASN A 20 6.32 -17.40 -1.53
N LYS A 21 7.47 -17.79 -1.01
CA LYS A 21 7.85 -17.64 0.40
C LYS A 21 7.77 -16.19 0.89
N TRP A 22 8.18 -15.25 0.08
CA TRP A 22 8.24 -13.83 0.46
C TRP A 22 6.85 -13.21 0.58
N TYR A 23 5.93 -13.64 -0.29
CA TYR A 23 4.52 -13.28 -0.14
C TYR A 23 3.92 -13.86 1.14
N ALA A 24 4.28 -15.11 1.51
CA ALA A 24 3.81 -15.71 2.77
C ALA A 24 4.31 -14.92 3.99
N TYR A 25 5.55 -14.44 4.00
CA TYR A 25 6.05 -13.51 5.02
C TYR A 25 5.30 -12.18 5.01
N GLY A 26 5.03 -11.60 3.85
CA GLY A 26 4.23 -10.37 3.72
C GLY A 26 2.82 -10.53 4.30
N MET A 27 2.17 -11.65 4.02
CA MET A 27 0.87 -11.98 4.62
C MET A 27 0.96 -12.18 6.14
N MET A 28 2.01 -12.85 6.61
CA MET A 28 2.26 -13.02 8.04
C MET A 28 2.42 -11.67 8.74
N ALA A 29 3.22 -10.77 8.19
CA ALA A 29 3.40 -9.42 8.72
C ALA A 29 2.08 -8.66 8.80
N ARG A 30 1.30 -8.69 7.71
CA ARG A 30 0.02 -7.99 7.62
C ARG A 30 -1.02 -8.51 8.62
N ILE A 31 -1.18 -9.83 8.70
CA ILE A 31 -2.15 -10.46 9.61
C ILE A 31 -1.74 -10.27 11.06
N ALA A 32 -0.46 -10.46 11.38
CA ALA A 32 0.05 -10.26 12.73
C ALA A 32 -0.08 -8.79 13.19
N LEU A 33 0.20 -7.82 12.31
CA LEU A 33 0.01 -6.41 12.62
C LEU A 33 -1.46 -6.07 12.88
N HIS A 34 -2.38 -6.62 12.06
CA HIS A 34 -3.81 -6.45 12.28
C HIS A 34 -4.25 -7.02 13.63
N GLU A 35 -3.84 -8.25 13.93
CA GLU A 35 -4.17 -8.93 15.19
C GLU A 35 -3.60 -8.18 16.40
N ALA A 36 -2.35 -7.72 16.31
CA ALA A 36 -1.71 -6.93 17.36
C ALA A 36 -2.48 -5.62 17.62
N SER A 37 -2.83 -4.90 16.57
CA SER A 37 -3.58 -3.64 16.66
C SER A 37 -4.98 -3.86 17.20
N PHE A 38 -5.66 -4.90 16.71
CA PHE A 38 -6.98 -5.29 17.19
C PHE A 38 -6.96 -5.54 18.70
N ARG A 39 -6.06 -6.38 19.18
CA ARG A 39 -5.90 -6.67 20.63
C ARG A 39 -5.53 -5.44 21.45
N LYS A 40 -4.71 -4.55 20.91
CA LYS A 40 -4.26 -3.36 21.61
C LYS A 40 -5.38 -2.34 21.83
N TYR A 41 -6.24 -2.15 20.84
CA TYR A 41 -7.24 -1.06 20.84
C TYR A 41 -8.66 -1.50 21.17
N HIS A 42 -8.91 -2.80 21.39
CA HIS A 42 -10.18 -3.35 21.81
C HIS A 42 -10.09 -3.83 23.28
N ASP A 43 -10.16 -2.86 24.20
CA ASP A 43 -10.00 -3.09 25.65
C ASP A 43 -11.08 -4.04 26.20
N GLU A 44 -12.27 -4.03 25.59
CA GLU A 44 -13.41 -4.89 25.95
C GLU A 44 -13.10 -6.39 25.83
N LEU A 45 -12.08 -6.77 25.07
CA LEU A 45 -11.70 -8.16 24.88
C LEU A 45 -10.70 -8.68 25.92
N GLY A 46 -10.06 -7.80 26.70
CA GLY A 46 -9.07 -8.20 27.69
C GLY A 46 -7.81 -8.89 27.12
N LEU A 47 -7.45 -8.61 25.87
CA LEU A 47 -6.38 -9.31 25.13
C LEU A 47 -5.09 -8.49 24.99
N GLN A 48 -4.99 -7.30 25.58
CA GLN A 48 -3.89 -6.34 25.38
C GLN A 48 -2.51 -6.95 25.66
N VAL A 49 -2.39 -7.78 26.69
CA VAL A 49 -1.12 -8.41 27.10
C VAL A 49 -0.50 -9.26 25.97
N SER A 50 -1.35 -9.81 25.11
CA SER A 50 -0.90 -10.65 23.97
C SER A 50 -0.57 -9.86 22.71
N ALA A 51 -0.88 -8.55 22.65
CA ALA A 51 -0.64 -7.72 21.47
C ALA A 51 0.85 -7.64 21.10
N GLU A 52 1.74 -7.55 22.10
CA GLU A 52 3.18 -7.48 21.87
C GLU A 52 3.74 -8.70 21.14
N HIS A 53 3.22 -9.88 21.41
CA HIS A 53 3.61 -11.11 20.73
C HIS A 53 3.37 -10.99 19.21
N PHE A 54 2.22 -10.50 18.80
CA PHE A 54 1.88 -10.34 17.38
C PHE A 54 2.65 -9.21 16.71
N TYR A 55 2.97 -8.11 17.42
CA TYR A 55 3.90 -7.09 16.90
C TYR A 55 5.27 -7.68 16.60
N LYS A 56 5.81 -8.52 17.48
CA LYS A 56 7.10 -9.19 17.26
C LYS A 56 7.07 -10.12 16.05
N ILE A 57 5.97 -10.86 15.84
CA ILE A 57 5.79 -11.68 14.62
C ILE A 57 5.80 -10.80 13.37
N ALA A 58 5.07 -9.67 13.39
CA ALA A 58 5.00 -8.76 12.25
C ALA A 58 6.38 -8.16 11.92
N ILE A 59 7.12 -7.71 12.93
CA ILE A 59 8.48 -7.15 12.78
C ILE A 59 9.41 -8.21 12.18
N ASN A 60 9.46 -9.39 12.77
CA ASN A 60 10.33 -10.47 12.29
C ASN A 60 10.03 -10.86 10.84
N ALA A 61 8.75 -10.95 10.47
CA ALA A 61 8.36 -11.27 9.10
C ALA A 61 8.80 -10.18 8.11
N CYS A 62 8.72 -8.90 8.47
CA CYS A 62 9.24 -7.79 7.66
C CYS A 62 10.77 -7.86 7.53
N GLU A 63 11.48 -8.10 8.65
CA GLU A 63 12.94 -8.22 8.67
C GLU A 63 13.42 -9.34 7.74
N LYS A 64 12.73 -10.49 7.76
CA LYS A 64 13.06 -11.62 6.87
C LYS A 64 12.96 -11.27 5.39
N ILE A 65 12.04 -10.39 4.99
CA ILE A 65 11.95 -9.89 3.62
C ILE A 65 13.08 -8.89 3.35
N MET A 66 13.32 -7.94 4.25
CA MET A 66 14.33 -6.88 4.08
C MET A 66 15.76 -7.44 4.04
N GLU A 67 16.09 -8.42 4.87
CA GLU A 67 17.40 -9.09 4.90
C GLU A 67 17.79 -9.73 3.57
N THR A 68 16.81 -10.05 2.71
CA THR A 68 17.10 -10.65 1.41
C THR A 68 17.70 -9.68 0.41
N HIS A 69 17.45 -8.38 0.56
CA HIS A 69 17.77 -7.34 -0.43
C HIS A 69 17.21 -7.60 -1.84
N LEU A 70 16.23 -8.51 -1.97
CA LEU A 70 15.57 -8.84 -3.25
C LEU A 70 14.54 -7.78 -3.67
N PHE A 71 14.10 -6.97 -2.71
CA PHE A 71 13.05 -6.01 -2.91
C PHE A 71 13.52 -4.60 -2.59
N SER A 72 12.99 -3.64 -3.31
CA SER A 72 13.23 -2.22 -3.07
C SER A 72 12.03 -1.41 -3.56
N ILE A 73 11.88 -0.18 -3.07
CA ILE A 73 10.83 0.72 -3.55
C ILE A 73 11.05 0.99 -5.04
N ASP A 74 10.01 0.84 -5.85
CA ASP A 74 10.04 1.13 -7.28
C ASP A 74 10.08 2.65 -7.51
N LYS A 75 11.19 3.14 -8.04
CA LYS A 75 11.42 4.57 -8.30
C LYS A 75 11.37 4.92 -9.79
N ARG A 76 10.94 3.99 -10.63
CA ARG A 76 10.84 4.22 -12.08
C ARG A 76 9.78 5.28 -12.39
N GLY A 77 10.17 6.32 -13.08
CA GLY A 77 9.32 7.50 -13.36
C GLY A 77 9.52 8.67 -12.40
N GLY A 78 10.41 8.54 -11.40
CA GLY A 78 10.74 9.60 -10.45
C GLY A 78 9.63 9.89 -9.45
N ILE A 79 9.87 10.90 -8.59
CA ILE A 79 8.99 11.23 -7.46
C ILE A 79 7.56 11.59 -7.87
N ASP A 80 7.38 12.11 -9.08
CA ASP A 80 6.08 12.59 -9.56
C ASP A 80 5.21 11.50 -10.21
N ASN A 81 5.78 10.35 -10.58
CA ASN A 81 5.06 9.34 -11.35
C ASN A 81 5.29 7.90 -10.86
N ALA A 82 6.32 7.63 -10.06
CA ALA A 82 6.68 6.25 -9.70
C ALA A 82 5.54 5.52 -8.98
N TYR A 83 4.84 6.22 -8.09
CA TYR A 83 3.74 5.64 -7.34
C TYR A 83 2.53 5.31 -8.24
N GLU A 84 2.13 6.23 -9.11
CA GLU A 84 1.05 5.99 -10.07
C GLU A 84 1.42 4.86 -11.03
N ASN A 85 2.64 4.88 -11.57
CA ASN A 85 3.14 3.86 -12.51
C ASN A 85 3.08 2.45 -11.92
N LEU A 86 3.30 2.28 -10.63
CA LEU A 86 3.18 0.99 -9.95
C LEU A 86 1.76 0.40 -10.08
N PHE A 87 0.72 1.25 -9.98
CA PHE A 87 -0.67 0.82 -10.01
C PHE A 87 -1.29 0.74 -11.41
N ILE A 88 -0.76 1.50 -12.38
CA ILE A 88 -1.28 1.49 -13.77
C ILE A 88 -0.44 0.63 -14.72
N SER A 89 0.63 0.00 -14.23
CA SER A 89 1.50 -0.85 -15.06
C SER A 89 0.74 -2.07 -15.58
N ASN A 90 0.90 -2.36 -16.87
CA ASN A 90 0.37 -3.58 -17.49
C ASN A 90 1.23 -4.81 -17.18
N ASN A 91 2.44 -4.63 -16.68
CA ASN A 91 3.34 -5.72 -16.30
C ASN A 91 4.04 -5.36 -14.97
N LEU A 92 3.77 -6.13 -13.94
CA LEU A 92 4.38 -6.00 -12.62
C LEU A 92 5.54 -6.99 -12.40
N GLY A 93 5.80 -7.88 -13.36
CA GLY A 93 6.87 -8.88 -13.24
C GLY A 93 8.26 -8.30 -13.02
N ASP A 94 8.54 -7.12 -13.61
CA ASP A 94 9.82 -6.43 -13.50
C ASP A 94 9.88 -5.39 -12.38
N SER A 95 8.79 -5.23 -11.59
CA SER A 95 8.81 -4.30 -10.49
C SER A 95 9.65 -4.82 -9.32
N PRO A 96 10.61 -4.05 -8.80
CA PRO A 96 11.41 -4.47 -7.66
C PRO A 96 10.62 -4.48 -6.35
N GLU A 97 9.42 -3.90 -6.30
CA GLU A 97 8.63 -3.72 -5.08
C GLU A 97 7.60 -4.84 -4.86
N ILE A 98 7.16 -5.51 -5.92
CA ILE A 98 6.06 -6.46 -5.86
C ILE A 98 6.50 -7.83 -5.34
N LEU A 99 5.83 -8.33 -4.32
CA LEU A 99 6.00 -9.69 -3.78
C LEU A 99 5.21 -10.73 -4.59
N LEU A 100 3.97 -10.39 -4.94
CA LEU A 100 3.05 -11.22 -5.71
C LEU A 100 2.09 -10.29 -6.46
N PHE A 101 1.75 -10.65 -7.69
CA PHE A 101 0.66 -10.01 -8.44
C PHE A 101 -0.22 -11.05 -9.12
N LYS A 102 -1.45 -10.66 -9.38
CA LYS A 102 -2.33 -11.47 -10.23
C LYS A 102 -2.14 -11.04 -11.67
N ASP A 103 -1.73 -11.98 -12.51
CA ASP A 103 -1.64 -11.75 -13.94
C ASP A 103 -3.04 -11.78 -14.57
N PHE A 104 -3.37 -10.76 -15.34
CA PHE A 104 -4.62 -10.65 -16.09
C PHE A 104 -4.35 -10.86 -17.57
N ASP A 105 -5.10 -11.74 -18.20
CA ASP A 105 -4.96 -12.09 -19.63
C ASP A 105 -6.34 -12.16 -20.28
N ASP A 106 -6.61 -11.22 -21.17
CA ASP A 106 -7.87 -11.16 -21.91
C ASP A 106 -8.11 -12.40 -22.80
N LYS A 107 -7.04 -13.01 -23.31
CA LYS A 107 -7.15 -14.23 -24.14
C LYS A 107 -7.64 -15.43 -23.34
N GLN A 108 -7.29 -15.47 -22.05
CA GLN A 108 -7.75 -16.49 -21.12
C GLN A 108 -9.05 -16.07 -20.38
N ASN A 109 -9.63 -14.93 -20.73
CA ASN A 109 -10.79 -14.34 -20.06
C ASN A 109 -10.56 -14.09 -18.55
N ILE A 110 -9.30 -13.89 -18.15
CA ILE A 110 -8.91 -13.50 -16.78
C ILE A 110 -8.81 -11.99 -16.76
N LYS A 111 -9.87 -11.31 -16.36
CA LYS A 111 -9.96 -9.85 -16.35
C LYS A 111 -10.75 -9.31 -15.18
N HIS A 112 -10.67 -8.01 -14.96
CA HIS A 112 -11.48 -7.27 -14.01
C HIS A 112 -12.07 -6.02 -14.67
N ASP A 113 -13.10 -5.45 -14.07
CA ASP A 113 -13.74 -4.21 -14.51
C ASP A 113 -13.57 -3.07 -13.50
N ALA A 114 -12.50 -3.08 -12.69
CA ALA A 114 -12.25 -2.11 -11.64
C ALA A 114 -12.26 -0.67 -12.14
N ALA A 115 -11.61 -0.39 -13.30
CA ALA A 115 -11.58 0.93 -13.89
C ALA A 115 -13.00 1.42 -14.24
N ARG A 116 -13.83 0.55 -14.85
CA ARG A 116 -15.22 0.88 -15.15
C ARG A 116 -16.02 1.16 -13.89
N ARG A 117 -15.83 0.37 -12.83
CA ARG A 117 -16.55 0.54 -11.56
C ARG A 117 -16.18 1.86 -10.90
N VAL A 118 -14.90 2.21 -10.86
CA VAL A 118 -14.43 3.48 -10.28
C VAL A 118 -15.06 4.69 -11.02
N PHE A 119 -15.09 4.66 -12.36
CA PHE A 119 -15.56 5.78 -13.15
C PHE A 119 -17.09 5.81 -13.34
N SER A 120 -17.77 4.66 -13.32
CA SER A 120 -19.21 4.58 -13.61
C SER A 120 -20.09 4.55 -12.37
N TYR A 121 -19.59 4.12 -11.23
CA TYR A 121 -20.40 3.88 -10.01
C TYR A 121 -20.09 4.88 -8.88
N VAL A 122 -19.54 6.06 -9.19
CA VAL A 122 -19.31 7.13 -8.22
C VAL A 122 -18.57 6.65 -6.97
N SER A 123 -17.45 5.96 -7.18
CA SER A 123 -16.56 5.61 -6.08
C SER A 123 -15.75 6.83 -5.65
N SER A 124 -15.68 7.08 -4.35
CA SER A 124 -14.87 8.17 -3.79
C SER A 124 -13.93 7.64 -2.73
N LEU A 125 -12.83 8.36 -2.54
CA LEU A 125 -11.91 8.11 -1.45
C LEU A 125 -12.38 8.84 -0.19
N SER A 126 -12.06 8.29 0.98
CA SER A 126 -12.47 8.91 2.23
C SER A 126 -11.69 10.20 2.51
N ARG A 127 -12.32 11.13 3.24
CA ARG A 127 -11.66 12.34 3.74
C ARG A 127 -10.47 12.00 4.61
N SER A 128 -10.59 10.97 5.46
CA SER A 128 -9.49 10.50 6.31
C SER A 128 -8.26 10.07 5.49
N LEU A 129 -8.45 9.38 4.36
CA LEU A 129 -7.33 9.06 3.47
C LEU A 129 -6.70 10.33 2.89
N MET A 130 -7.50 11.30 2.48
CA MET A 130 -7.02 12.58 1.98
C MET A 130 -6.18 13.33 3.03
N GLU A 131 -6.63 13.34 4.28
CA GLU A 131 -5.97 14.02 5.40
C GLU A 131 -4.68 13.34 5.84
N ASN A 132 -4.52 12.03 5.62
CA ASN A 132 -3.32 11.28 5.96
C ASN A 132 -2.10 11.60 5.07
N TYR A 133 -2.30 12.15 3.87
CA TYR A 133 -1.17 12.64 3.09
C TYR A 133 -0.63 13.94 3.69
N GLU A 134 0.69 14.01 3.84
CA GLU A 134 1.34 15.13 4.49
C GLU A 134 1.34 16.42 3.66
N TYR A 135 1.46 17.54 4.34
CA TYR A 135 1.68 18.85 3.74
C TYR A 135 3.16 19.23 3.85
N ILE A 136 3.74 19.73 2.77
CA ILE A 136 5.15 20.11 2.70
C ILE A 136 5.28 21.62 2.95
N LYS A 137 5.79 21.98 4.13
CA LYS A 137 6.05 23.36 4.51
C LYS A 137 7.54 23.59 4.70
N ASN A 138 8.11 24.48 3.88
CA ASN A 138 9.54 24.81 3.93
C ASN A 138 10.45 23.55 3.85
N GLY A 139 10.10 22.60 2.98
CA GLY A 139 10.83 21.35 2.81
C GLY A 139 10.63 20.31 3.91
N LYS A 140 9.74 20.55 4.87
CA LYS A 140 9.40 19.61 5.95
C LYS A 140 7.97 19.10 5.78
N ALA A 141 7.81 17.80 5.98
CA ALA A 141 6.51 17.16 6.02
C ALA A 141 5.84 17.42 7.39
N ILE A 142 4.58 17.86 7.36
CA ILE A 142 3.74 18.05 8.55
C ILE A 142 2.35 17.45 8.30
N PRO A 143 1.60 17.05 9.34
CA PRO A 143 0.23 16.61 9.16
C PRO A 143 -0.61 17.66 8.44
N PHE A 144 -1.39 17.27 7.43
CA PHE A 144 -2.26 18.22 6.70
C PHE A 144 -3.25 18.93 7.63
N THR A 145 -3.77 18.21 8.60
CA THR A 145 -4.71 18.74 9.61
C THR A 145 -4.10 19.79 10.55
N SER A 146 -2.77 19.94 10.56
CA SER A 146 -2.08 21.00 11.31
C SER A 146 -1.98 22.33 10.53
N VAL A 147 -2.39 22.35 9.27
CA VAL A 147 -2.39 23.58 8.46
C VAL A 147 -3.60 24.45 8.86
N PRO A 148 -3.42 25.74 9.15
CA PRO A 148 -4.53 26.63 9.48
C PRO A 148 -5.59 26.62 8.39
N ASP A 149 -6.85 26.53 8.80
CA ASP A 149 -8.04 26.55 7.91
C ASP A 149 -8.04 25.46 6.82
N TYR A 150 -7.35 24.33 7.05
CA TYR A 150 -7.27 23.23 6.08
C TYR A 150 -8.64 22.71 5.65
N ASP A 151 -9.62 22.77 6.55
CA ASP A 151 -11.00 22.32 6.34
C ASP A 151 -11.84 23.27 5.49
N LYS A 152 -11.35 24.50 5.29
CA LYS A 152 -12.00 25.55 4.46
C LYS A 152 -11.34 25.69 3.09
N MET A 153 -10.25 24.95 2.81
CA MET A 153 -9.56 25.00 1.54
C MET A 153 -10.47 24.57 0.39
N SER A 154 -10.43 25.30 -0.72
CA SER A 154 -11.04 24.87 -1.96
C SER A 154 -10.35 23.63 -2.52
N MET A 155 -11.04 22.85 -3.37
CA MET A 155 -10.47 21.64 -3.96
C MET A 155 -9.09 21.90 -4.62
N PRO A 156 -8.85 22.92 -5.44
CA PRO A 156 -7.53 23.19 -6.00
C PRO A 156 -6.46 23.50 -4.95
N GLU A 157 -6.84 24.13 -3.83
CA GLU A 157 -5.91 24.46 -2.75
C GLU A 157 -5.44 23.23 -2.00
N THR A 158 -6.30 22.23 -1.84
CA THR A 158 -5.94 20.96 -1.17
C THR A 158 -4.86 20.18 -1.91
N PHE A 159 -4.58 20.48 -3.18
CA PHE A 159 -3.51 19.82 -3.97
C PHE A 159 -2.17 20.56 -3.91
N LYS A 160 -2.11 21.77 -3.32
CA LYS A 160 -0.87 22.53 -3.23
C LYS A 160 0.00 22.03 -2.07
N ASN A 161 1.31 21.93 -2.32
CA ASN A 161 2.30 21.58 -1.30
C ASN A 161 2.00 20.27 -0.56
N ARG A 162 1.47 19.28 -1.26
CA ARG A 162 1.18 17.96 -0.70
C ARG A 162 2.30 16.96 -1.02
N ASP A 163 2.34 15.88 -0.26
CA ASP A 163 3.07 14.68 -0.64
C ASP A 163 2.81 14.37 -2.13
N PRO A 164 3.84 14.14 -2.96
CA PRO A 164 3.67 13.88 -4.39
C PRO A 164 2.70 12.75 -4.72
N ARG A 165 2.58 11.75 -3.83
CA ARG A 165 1.64 10.63 -4.01
C ARG A 165 0.18 11.06 -3.92
N TYR A 166 -0.12 12.21 -3.30
CA TYR A 166 -1.48 12.71 -3.21
C TYR A 166 -2.11 12.90 -4.59
N LYS A 167 -1.44 13.62 -5.49
CA LYS A 167 -1.93 13.84 -6.87
C LYS A 167 -1.89 12.58 -7.73
N GLN A 168 -1.09 11.58 -7.35
CA GLN A 168 -1.02 10.29 -8.01
C GLN A 168 -2.12 9.32 -7.55
N THR A 169 -2.81 9.64 -6.45
CA THR A 169 -3.92 8.85 -5.89
C THR A 169 -5.27 9.49 -6.20
N PHE A 170 -5.34 10.83 -6.15
CA PHE A 170 -6.57 11.59 -6.32
C PHE A 170 -6.58 12.30 -7.66
N MET A 171 -7.70 12.22 -8.38
CA MET A 171 -7.89 13.04 -9.57
C MET A 171 -7.94 14.51 -9.17
N TYR A 172 -7.03 15.30 -9.72
CA TYR A 172 -6.96 16.73 -9.45
C TYR A 172 -7.72 17.54 -10.51
N PRO A 173 -8.16 18.76 -10.19
CA PRO A 173 -8.81 19.65 -11.15
C PRO A 173 -7.91 19.89 -12.37
N GLY A 174 -8.42 19.57 -13.57
CA GLY A 174 -7.65 19.64 -14.82
C GLY A 174 -6.87 18.39 -15.20
N TYR A 175 -7.01 17.28 -14.46
CA TYR A 175 -6.46 16.00 -14.87
C TYR A 175 -7.05 15.57 -16.22
N ILE A 176 -6.18 15.29 -17.18
CA ILE A 176 -6.53 14.76 -18.51
C ILE A 176 -5.93 13.36 -18.61
N ARG A 177 -6.76 12.38 -18.93
CA ARG A 177 -6.39 10.98 -19.12
C ARG A 177 -6.08 10.69 -20.58
#